data_efda2aa454d4d93f6fdbbe56a88c194b
#
_entry.id   efda2aa454d4d93f6fdbbe56a88c194b
#
_cell.length_a   1.000
_cell.length_b   1.000
_cell.length_c   1.000
_cell.angle_alpha   90.00
_cell.angle_beta   90.00
_cell.angle_gamma   90.00
#
_symmetry.space_group_name_H-M   'P 1'
#
loop_
_entity.id
_entity.type
_entity.pdbx_description
1 polymer ?
#
loop_
_entity_poly.entity_id
_entity_poly.type
_entity_poly.pdbx_seq_one_letter_code
_entity_poly.pdbx_strand_id
1 'polypeptide(L)'
;MTLPKNTYGQYLNISFRLGIEENNDLPELTKFKAGKLLLPAKFAELVINTLIKYSSLNEYFILATQPIKIIKIDTQKISITYYSSKESLIQAQNFLTQDPSNPALHIYQQKITEVLLQHDPAWRLSLAELLKPLFELALRRSTLENAIEQNKLVIMATNNYVNNKETNKLLDISNTKELPKKNYPTFLYKRIDLAQHFIASAAITSSINGQIAKAVGEEKELNDANGGSGFSFIDLAADKAGTHFGEIATSSPENARKIQKAMSEINDYTDFMPDPRDLPEHMDKTEFNERYQSVDSNAYKELLKQIDERISATPIYRTY
;
A
#
# COMPACT_ATOMS: atom_id res chain seq x y z
N MET A 1 -16.01 10.06 19.74
CA MET A 1 -14.81 10.12 20.62
C MET A 1 -15.26 9.76 22.04
N THR A 2 -14.59 8.79 22.67
CA THR A 2 -14.90 8.34 24.04
C THR A 2 -14.02 9.13 25.02
N LEU A 3 -14.63 9.75 26.00
CA LEU A 3 -13.93 10.52 27.04
C LEU A 3 -13.82 9.69 28.33
N PRO A 4 -12.85 9.95 29.20
CA PRO A 4 -12.85 9.38 30.55
C PRO A 4 -14.18 9.67 31.26
N LYS A 5 -14.63 8.73 32.08
CA LYS A 5 -15.90 8.85 32.80
C LYS A 5 -15.91 10.13 33.65
N ASN A 6 -16.82 11.05 33.32
CA ASN A 6 -16.96 12.33 34.02
C ASN A 6 -18.43 12.70 34.16
N THR A 7 -18.73 13.77 34.91
CA THR A 7 -20.08 14.25 35.19
C THR A 7 -20.89 14.68 33.96
N TYR A 8 -20.23 14.90 32.82
CA TYR A 8 -20.85 15.39 31.58
C TYR A 8 -21.11 14.29 30.52
N GLY A 9 -20.75 13.04 30.83
CA GLY A 9 -20.97 11.87 29.98
C GLY A 9 -19.68 11.28 29.40
N GLN A 10 -19.82 10.12 28.73
CA GLN A 10 -18.69 9.36 28.18
C GLN A 10 -18.42 9.65 26.70
N TYR A 11 -19.30 10.39 26.02
CA TYR A 11 -19.22 10.59 24.57
C TYR A 11 -19.27 12.07 24.22
N LEU A 12 -18.37 12.47 23.33
CA LEU A 12 -18.42 13.77 22.67
C LEU A 12 -18.91 13.56 21.23
N ASN A 13 -20.09 14.07 20.92
CA ASN A 13 -20.62 14.08 19.55
C ASN A 13 -19.97 15.23 18.78
N ILE A 14 -19.28 14.91 17.71
CA ILE A 14 -18.71 15.87 16.76
C ILE A 14 -19.48 15.75 15.47
N SER A 15 -19.97 16.89 14.96
CA SER A 15 -20.60 16.99 13.66
C SER A 15 -19.99 18.15 12.89
N PHE A 16 -19.75 17.94 11.59
CA PHE A 16 -19.21 18.95 10.70
C PHE A 16 -19.92 18.93 9.36
N ARG A 17 -19.83 20.04 8.64
CA ARG A 17 -20.28 20.13 7.25
C ARG A 17 -19.14 20.69 6.43
N LEU A 18 -18.86 20.04 5.32
CA LEU A 18 -17.98 20.54 4.28
C LEU A 18 -18.82 21.16 3.17
N GLY A 19 -18.35 22.23 2.57
CA GLY A 19 -18.93 22.86 1.39
C GLY A 19 -17.83 23.12 0.38
N ILE A 20 -18.20 23.16 -0.91
CA ILE A 20 -17.32 23.60 -2.00
C ILE A 20 -17.82 24.97 -2.42
N GLU A 21 -16.96 25.99 -2.32
CA GLU A 21 -17.25 27.32 -2.86
C GLU A 21 -17.03 27.34 -4.37
N GLU A 22 -17.78 28.20 -5.10
CA GLU A 22 -17.78 28.25 -6.58
C GLU A 22 -16.38 28.48 -7.19
N ASN A 23 -15.44 29.02 -6.43
CA ASN A 23 -14.07 29.32 -6.88
C ASN A 23 -13.00 28.45 -6.22
N ASN A 24 -13.37 27.43 -5.45
CA ASN A 24 -12.41 26.60 -4.74
C ASN A 24 -12.61 25.12 -5.09
N ASP A 25 -11.56 24.49 -5.59
CA ASP A 25 -11.57 23.08 -6.03
C ASP A 25 -11.51 22.09 -4.85
N LEU A 26 -11.32 22.58 -3.62
CA LEU A 26 -11.24 21.77 -2.42
C LEU A 26 -12.36 22.11 -1.42
N PRO A 27 -12.91 21.12 -0.71
CA PRO A 27 -13.94 21.35 0.28
C PRO A 27 -13.39 22.15 1.47
N GLU A 28 -14.15 23.16 1.91
CA GLU A 28 -13.89 23.93 3.11
C GLU A 28 -14.84 23.53 4.25
N LEU A 29 -14.39 23.68 5.48
CA LEU A 29 -15.21 23.47 6.65
C LEU A 29 -16.22 24.62 6.80
N THR A 30 -17.50 24.35 6.54
CA THR A 30 -18.57 25.37 6.63
C THR A 30 -19.25 25.37 8.00
N LYS A 31 -19.26 24.25 8.72
CA LYS A 31 -19.88 24.14 10.04
C LYS A 31 -19.16 23.10 10.89
N PHE A 32 -18.92 23.45 12.15
CA PHE A 32 -18.37 22.51 13.14
C PHE A 32 -19.11 22.63 14.47
N LYS A 33 -19.52 21.48 15.01
CA LYS A 33 -20.24 21.41 16.28
C LYS A 33 -19.62 20.31 17.15
N ALA A 34 -19.25 20.67 18.36
CA ALA A 34 -18.75 19.76 19.38
C ALA A 34 -19.74 19.70 20.56
N GLY A 35 -20.48 18.62 20.68
CA GLY A 35 -21.58 18.51 21.61
C GLY A 35 -22.67 19.54 21.31
N LYS A 36 -22.93 20.44 22.24
CA LYS A 36 -23.88 21.57 22.10
C LYS A 36 -23.25 22.85 21.55
N LEU A 37 -21.92 22.92 21.51
CA LEU A 37 -21.17 24.10 21.12
C LEU A 37 -21.00 24.14 19.59
N LEU A 38 -21.47 25.22 18.98
CA LEU A 38 -21.21 25.56 17.58
C LEU A 38 -19.97 26.46 17.53
N LEU A 39 -18.95 26.03 16.82
CA LEU A 39 -17.71 26.81 16.64
C LEU A 39 -17.70 27.48 15.26
N PRO A 40 -17.17 28.70 15.14
CA PRO A 40 -16.90 29.33 13.85
C PRO A 40 -16.00 28.42 13.01
N ALA A 41 -16.31 28.25 11.72
CA ALA A 41 -15.62 27.31 10.83
C ALA A 41 -14.09 27.55 10.81
N LYS A 42 -13.67 28.79 10.61
CA LYS A 42 -12.23 29.18 10.59
C LYS A 42 -11.51 28.86 11.91
N PHE A 43 -12.19 29.05 13.04
CA PHE A 43 -11.61 28.71 14.35
C PHE A 43 -11.51 27.18 14.54
N ALA A 44 -12.53 26.46 14.14
CA ALA A 44 -12.51 24.99 14.19
C ALA A 44 -11.43 24.42 13.28
N GLU A 45 -11.24 24.99 12.09
CA GLU A 45 -10.19 24.63 11.15
C GLU A 45 -8.79 24.87 11.73
N LEU A 46 -8.56 26.04 12.35
CA LEU A 46 -7.31 26.34 13.03
C LEU A 46 -7.00 25.32 14.14
N VAL A 47 -8.00 24.98 14.96
CA VAL A 47 -7.85 24.02 16.06
C VAL A 47 -7.58 22.61 15.50
N ILE A 48 -8.31 22.18 14.48
CA ILE A 48 -8.11 20.87 13.83
C ILE A 48 -6.72 20.79 13.21
N ASN A 49 -6.31 21.76 12.42
CA ASN A 49 -4.99 21.81 11.80
C ASN A 49 -3.87 21.84 12.83
N THR A 50 -4.06 22.56 13.93
CA THR A 50 -3.10 22.58 15.04
C THR A 50 -3.01 21.20 15.72
N LEU A 51 -4.14 20.58 16.01
CA LEU A 51 -4.17 19.24 16.61
C LEU A 51 -3.55 18.20 15.70
N ILE A 52 -3.83 18.26 14.40
CA ILE A 52 -3.21 17.35 13.41
C ILE A 52 -1.71 17.59 13.37
N LYS A 53 -1.27 18.84 13.27
CA LYS A 53 0.15 19.23 13.17
C LYS A 53 1.00 18.70 14.32
N TYR A 54 0.46 18.68 15.53
CA TYR A 54 1.16 18.21 16.74
C TYR A 54 0.82 16.77 17.12
N SER A 55 0.07 16.04 16.29
CA SER A 55 -0.24 14.64 16.48
C SER A 55 0.61 13.75 15.57
N SER A 56 0.66 12.45 15.89
CA SER A 56 1.22 11.42 15.00
C SER A 56 0.45 11.27 13.67
N LEU A 57 -0.70 11.95 13.53
CA LEU A 57 -1.51 11.92 12.32
C LEU A 57 -1.06 12.95 11.26
N ASN A 58 -0.14 13.87 11.60
CA ASN A 58 0.27 14.95 10.70
C ASN A 58 0.83 14.44 9.37
N GLU A 59 1.69 13.43 9.42
CA GLU A 59 2.31 12.86 8.23
C GLU A 59 1.28 12.15 7.35
N TYR A 60 0.35 11.40 7.96
CA TYR A 60 -0.78 10.78 7.24
C TYR A 60 -1.67 11.84 6.57
N PHE A 61 -1.94 12.92 7.27
CA PHE A 61 -2.76 14.00 6.74
C PHE A 61 -2.10 14.70 5.55
N ILE A 62 -0.80 14.99 5.64
CA ILE A 62 -0.03 15.59 4.55
C ILE A 62 -0.01 14.65 3.33
N LEU A 63 0.32 13.38 3.51
CA LEU A 63 0.35 12.39 2.42
C LEU A 63 -1.01 12.20 1.77
N ALA A 64 -2.10 12.27 2.54
CA ALA A 64 -3.44 12.09 2.03
C ALA A 64 -4.00 13.33 1.32
N THR A 65 -3.60 14.54 1.73
CA THR A 65 -4.21 15.79 1.26
C THR A 65 -3.38 16.53 0.23
N GLN A 66 -2.05 16.51 0.31
CA GLN A 66 -1.19 17.21 -0.65
C GLN A 66 -1.38 16.81 -2.12
N PRO A 67 -1.59 15.52 -2.45
CA PRO A 67 -1.83 15.13 -3.84
C PRO A 67 -3.19 15.55 -4.39
N ILE A 68 -4.17 15.84 -3.53
CA ILE A 68 -5.54 16.16 -3.97
C ILE A 68 -5.57 17.55 -4.60
N LYS A 69 -6.03 17.64 -5.86
CA LYS A 69 -6.17 18.87 -6.62
C LYS A 69 -7.61 19.37 -6.63
N ILE A 70 -8.53 18.48 -6.91
CA ILE A 70 -9.93 18.83 -7.11
C ILE A 70 -10.81 17.74 -6.47
N ILE A 71 -11.83 18.15 -5.72
CA ILE A 71 -12.89 17.26 -5.29
C ILE A 71 -14.21 17.78 -5.88
N LYS A 72 -14.83 16.99 -6.75
CA LYS A 72 -16.16 17.29 -7.30
C LYS A 72 -17.18 16.33 -6.70
N ILE A 73 -18.24 16.90 -6.13
CA ILE A 73 -19.34 16.14 -5.53
C ILE A 73 -20.59 16.39 -6.39
N ASP A 74 -21.13 15.33 -6.96
CA ASP A 74 -22.39 15.29 -7.66
C ASP A 74 -23.39 14.46 -6.84
N THR A 75 -24.66 14.47 -7.24
CA THR A 75 -25.75 13.73 -6.56
C THR A 75 -25.52 12.22 -6.51
N GLN A 76 -24.74 11.67 -7.45
CA GLN A 76 -24.52 10.23 -7.59
C GLN A 76 -23.06 9.80 -7.45
N LYS A 77 -22.09 10.73 -7.51
CA LYS A 77 -20.66 10.39 -7.42
C LYS A 77 -19.84 11.48 -6.77
N ILE A 78 -18.74 11.05 -6.15
CA ILE A 78 -17.65 11.91 -5.71
C ILE A 78 -16.49 11.62 -6.67
N SER A 79 -15.96 12.65 -7.32
CA SER A 79 -14.79 12.59 -8.17
C SER A 79 -13.64 13.29 -7.46
N ILE A 80 -12.54 12.60 -7.25
CA ILE A 80 -11.33 13.14 -6.63
C ILE A 80 -10.24 13.13 -7.70
N THR A 81 -9.74 14.32 -8.05
CA THR A 81 -8.58 14.47 -8.92
C THR A 81 -7.37 14.72 -8.03
N TYR A 82 -6.35 13.89 -8.17
CA TYR A 82 -5.10 14.05 -7.45
C TYR A 82 -3.92 14.05 -8.43
N TYR A 83 -2.81 14.61 -7.98
CA TYR A 83 -1.56 14.65 -8.71
C TYR A 83 -0.51 13.87 -7.93
N SER A 84 -0.01 12.81 -8.55
CA SER A 84 1.10 12.05 -8.02
C SER A 84 2.40 12.58 -8.64
N SER A 85 3.26 13.19 -7.83
CA SER A 85 4.61 13.54 -8.24
C SER A 85 5.59 12.46 -7.78
N LYS A 86 6.74 12.40 -8.41
CA LYS A 86 7.84 11.52 -7.97
C LYS A 86 8.20 11.79 -6.50
N GLU A 87 8.12 13.05 -6.08
CA GLU A 87 8.33 13.47 -4.69
C GLU A 87 7.26 12.94 -3.74
N SER A 88 5.99 12.95 -4.15
CA SER A 88 4.88 12.39 -3.36
C SER A 88 5.02 10.88 -3.18
N LEU A 89 5.45 10.17 -4.22
CA LEU A 89 5.73 8.73 -4.16
C LEU A 89 6.93 8.43 -3.24
N ILE A 90 8.01 9.24 -3.32
CA ILE A 90 9.16 9.11 -2.43
C ILE A 90 8.76 9.42 -0.97
N GLN A 91 7.95 10.44 -0.74
CA GLN A 91 7.43 10.76 0.60
C GLN A 91 6.54 9.64 1.15
N ALA A 92 5.64 9.07 0.33
CA ALA A 92 4.84 7.93 0.71
C ALA A 92 5.72 6.70 1.01
N GLN A 93 6.74 6.45 0.19
CA GLN A 93 7.70 5.39 0.40
C GLN A 93 8.52 5.60 1.68
N ASN A 94 9.04 6.81 1.90
CA ASN A 94 9.77 7.17 3.12
C ASN A 94 8.88 7.04 4.36
N PHE A 95 7.61 7.43 4.26
CA PHE A 95 6.63 7.26 5.33
C PHE A 95 6.40 5.78 5.67
N LEU A 96 6.31 4.92 4.67
CA LEU A 96 6.14 3.47 4.84
C LEU A 96 7.41 2.81 5.44
N THR A 97 8.57 3.44 5.25
CA THR A 97 9.85 2.98 5.81
C THR A 97 10.17 3.59 7.18
N GLN A 98 9.30 4.46 7.69
CA GLN A 98 9.51 5.12 8.98
C GLN A 98 9.47 4.15 10.14
N ASP A 99 10.49 4.22 10.85
CA ASP A 99 10.95 3.59 12.07
C ASP A 99 11.79 2.33 11.85
N PRO A 100 13.03 2.49 11.31
CA PRO A 100 14.00 1.39 11.34
C PRO A 100 14.35 0.93 12.78
N SER A 101 13.93 1.69 13.80
CA SER A 101 14.13 1.36 15.21
C SER A 101 13.01 0.48 15.80
N ASN A 102 11.94 0.16 15.05
CA ASN A 102 10.88 -0.69 15.55
C ASN A 102 11.40 -2.11 15.84
N PRO A 103 11.48 -2.52 17.12
CA PRO A 103 12.04 -3.83 17.47
C PRO A 103 11.26 -5.00 16.85
N ALA A 104 9.96 -4.83 16.62
CA ALA A 104 9.12 -5.84 16.00
C ALA A 104 9.42 -6.00 14.50
N LEU A 105 9.72 -4.91 13.79
CA LEU A 105 10.17 -4.95 12.40
C LEU A 105 11.52 -5.65 12.27
N HIS A 106 12.43 -5.38 13.21
CA HIS A 106 13.78 -5.96 13.22
C HIS A 106 13.76 -7.50 13.25
N ILE A 107 12.79 -8.11 13.91
CA ILE A 107 12.62 -9.57 13.92
C ILE A 107 12.42 -10.14 12.50
N TYR A 108 11.62 -9.47 11.68
CA TYR A 108 11.39 -9.89 10.29
C TYR A 108 12.57 -9.57 9.39
N GLN A 109 13.29 -8.48 9.64
CA GLN A 109 14.55 -8.17 8.95
C GLN A 109 15.63 -9.21 9.24
N GLN A 110 15.75 -9.66 10.48
CA GLN A 110 16.64 -10.78 10.84
C GLN A 110 16.24 -12.07 10.13
N LYS A 111 14.92 -12.35 10.04
CA LYS A 111 14.44 -13.53 9.30
C LYS A 111 14.76 -13.45 7.81
N ILE A 112 14.66 -12.29 7.18
CA ILE A 112 15.13 -12.07 5.80
C ILE A 112 16.64 -12.41 5.71
N THR A 113 17.46 -11.90 6.62
CA THR A 113 18.89 -12.21 6.63
C THR A 113 19.16 -13.71 6.72
N GLU A 114 18.43 -14.45 7.56
CA GLU A 114 18.54 -15.91 7.64
C GLU A 114 18.21 -16.60 6.30
N VAL A 115 17.14 -16.15 5.61
CA VAL A 115 16.76 -16.67 4.29
C VAL A 115 17.87 -16.42 3.28
N LEU A 116 18.43 -15.21 3.25
CA LEU A 116 19.49 -14.84 2.31
C LEU A 116 20.79 -15.64 2.54
N LEU A 117 21.09 -16.01 3.77
CA LEU A 117 22.23 -16.87 4.09
C LEU A 117 22.04 -18.30 3.60
N GLN A 118 20.82 -18.78 3.54
CA GLN A 118 20.46 -20.14 3.08
C GLN A 118 20.20 -20.19 1.56
N HIS A 119 20.02 -19.02 0.92
CA HIS A 119 19.74 -18.94 -0.49
C HIS A 119 20.93 -19.44 -1.35
N ASP A 120 20.64 -20.32 -2.29
CA ASP A 120 21.64 -20.80 -3.27
C ASP A 120 21.89 -19.70 -4.33
N PRO A 121 23.08 -19.09 -4.40
CA PRO A 121 23.40 -18.03 -5.34
C PRO A 121 23.36 -18.45 -6.82
N ALA A 122 23.25 -19.73 -7.12
CA ALA A 122 23.06 -20.22 -8.49
C ALA A 122 21.65 -19.95 -9.02
N TRP A 123 20.67 -19.69 -8.14
CA TRP A 123 19.28 -19.44 -8.48
C TRP A 123 18.88 -17.98 -8.26
N ARG A 124 17.77 -17.59 -8.89
CA ARG A 124 17.14 -16.28 -8.63
C ARG A 124 16.33 -16.35 -7.35
N LEU A 125 16.53 -15.38 -6.45
CA LEU A 125 15.71 -15.25 -5.24
C LEU A 125 14.25 -14.93 -5.64
N SER A 126 13.35 -15.85 -5.34
CA SER A 126 11.92 -15.65 -5.56
C SER A 126 11.29 -14.84 -4.44
N LEU A 127 10.27 -14.02 -4.75
CA LEU A 127 9.47 -13.36 -3.72
C LEU A 127 8.76 -14.39 -2.80
N ALA A 128 8.40 -15.56 -3.31
CA ALA A 128 7.84 -16.66 -2.52
C ALA A 128 8.84 -17.21 -1.49
N GLU A 129 10.12 -17.30 -1.86
CA GLU A 129 11.20 -17.75 -0.98
C GLU A 129 11.41 -16.81 0.22
N LEU A 130 11.13 -15.52 0.04
CA LEU A 130 11.12 -14.55 1.15
C LEU A 130 9.83 -14.63 1.95
N LEU A 131 8.66 -14.56 1.30
CA LEU A 131 7.38 -14.40 1.97
C LEU A 131 7.00 -15.63 2.80
N LYS A 132 7.23 -16.84 2.29
CA LYS A 132 6.86 -18.09 2.99
C LYS A 132 7.43 -18.15 4.41
N PRO A 133 8.75 -18.11 4.65
CA PRO A 133 9.32 -18.21 5.99
C PRO A 133 8.97 -17.00 6.88
N LEU A 134 8.70 -15.83 6.30
CA LEU A 134 8.23 -14.67 7.04
C LEU A 134 6.79 -14.86 7.54
N PHE A 135 5.90 -15.39 6.71
CA PHE A 135 4.53 -15.71 7.12
C PHE A 135 4.45 -16.93 8.05
N GLU A 136 5.32 -17.91 7.92
CA GLU A 136 5.51 -18.97 8.93
C GLU A 136 5.88 -18.38 10.28
N LEU A 137 6.80 -17.42 10.31
CA LEU A 137 7.18 -16.71 11.53
C LEU A 137 6.00 -15.90 12.09
N ALA A 138 5.28 -15.17 11.24
CA ALA A 138 4.10 -14.42 11.65
C ALA A 138 3.02 -15.33 12.22
N LEU A 139 2.74 -16.45 11.58
CA LEU A 139 1.76 -17.45 12.05
C LEU A 139 2.09 -17.95 13.46
N ARG A 140 3.38 -18.23 13.75
CA ARG A 140 3.82 -18.67 15.09
C ARG A 140 3.75 -17.58 16.14
N ARG A 141 3.95 -16.30 15.75
CA ARG A 141 4.00 -15.16 16.67
C ARG A 141 2.65 -14.51 16.92
N SER A 142 1.66 -14.80 16.07
CA SER A 142 0.37 -14.11 16.10
C SER A 142 -0.66 -14.82 16.96
N THR A 143 -1.43 -13.99 17.67
CA THR A 143 -2.80 -14.28 18.12
C THR A 143 -3.80 -13.57 17.20
N LEU A 144 -5.12 -13.71 17.45
CA LEU A 144 -6.12 -12.91 16.75
C LEU A 144 -5.95 -11.41 16.98
N GLU A 145 -5.50 -11.01 18.16
CA GLU A 145 -5.39 -9.59 18.55
C GLU A 145 -4.29 -8.84 17.77
N ASN A 146 -3.20 -9.53 17.40
CA ASN A 146 -2.05 -8.89 16.75
C ASN A 146 -1.77 -9.39 15.32
N ALA A 147 -2.64 -10.25 14.76
CA ALA A 147 -2.41 -10.85 13.45
C ALA A 147 -2.25 -9.82 12.32
N ILE A 148 -3.09 -8.79 12.31
CA ILE A 148 -3.01 -7.68 11.35
C ILE A 148 -1.67 -6.97 11.46
N GLU A 149 -1.23 -6.66 12.68
CA GLU A 149 0.05 -5.99 12.91
C GLU A 149 1.23 -6.83 12.44
N GLN A 150 1.22 -8.13 12.75
CA GLN A 150 2.29 -9.03 12.29
C GLN A 150 2.34 -9.12 10.76
N ASN A 151 1.19 -9.13 10.06
CA ASN A 151 1.15 -9.11 8.60
C ASN A 151 1.71 -7.80 8.03
N LYS A 152 1.36 -6.65 8.61
CA LYS A 152 1.95 -5.36 8.23
C LYS A 152 3.47 -5.37 8.35
N LEU A 153 3.99 -5.90 9.45
CA LEU A 153 5.44 -6.00 9.67
C LEU A 153 6.13 -6.91 8.64
N VAL A 154 5.51 -8.05 8.27
CA VAL A 154 6.02 -8.91 7.19
C VAL A 154 6.09 -8.16 5.86
N ILE A 155 4.97 -7.54 5.47
CA ILE A 155 4.85 -6.82 4.21
C ILE A 155 5.87 -5.65 4.17
N MET A 156 5.97 -4.88 5.25
CA MET A 156 6.89 -3.75 5.37
C MET A 156 8.36 -4.19 5.32
N ALA A 157 8.74 -5.24 6.08
CA ALA A 157 10.10 -5.76 6.06
C ALA A 157 10.50 -6.24 4.66
N THR A 158 9.57 -6.94 3.98
CA THR A 158 9.79 -7.42 2.61
C THR A 158 9.91 -6.26 1.62
N ASN A 159 9.02 -5.26 1.72
CA ASN A 159 9.08 -4.06 0.87
C ASN A 159 10.40 -3.30 1.05
N ASN A 160 10.86 -3.14 2.30
CA ASN A 160 12.13 -2.50 2.60
C ASN A 160 13.30 -3.26 1.96
N TYR A 161 13.28 -4.58 1.98
CA TYR A 161 14.32 -5.36 1.33
C TYR A 161 14.28 -5.27 -0.20
N VAL A 162 13.09 -5.39 -0.80
CA VAL A 162 12.93 -5.44 -2.27
C VAL A 162 13.12 -4.07 -2.93
N ASN A 163 12.62 -3.00 -2.30
CA ASN A 163 12.56 -1.65 -2.92
C ASN A 163 13.61 -0.66 -2.41
N ASN A 164 14.20 -0.88 -1.23
CA ASN A 164 15.17 0.04 -0.65
C ASN A 164 16.62 -0.46 -0.79
N LYS A 165 17.29 -0.01 -1.84
CA LYS A 165 18.73 -0.26 -2.02
C LYS A 165 19.62 0.40 -0.95
N GLU A 166 19.15 1.45 -0.27
CA GLU A 166 19.91 2.17 0.75
C GLU A 166 19.71 1.62 2.16
N THR A 167 18.54 1.07 2.46
CA THR A 167 18.29 0.44 3.78
C THR A 167 19.17 -0.82 3.97
N ASN A 168 19.57 -1.45 2.88
CA ASN A 168 20.55 -2.54 2.94
C ASN A 168 21.95 -2.07 3.41
N LYS A 169 22.26 -0.77 3.39
CA LYS A 169 23.46 -0.18 4.00
C LYS A 169 23.27 0.10 5.50
N LEU A 170 22.03 0.31 5.96
CA LEU A 170 21.70 0.60 7.36
C LEU A 170 21.56 -0.68 8.23
N LEU A 171 21.47 -1.85 7.60
CA LEU A 171 21.59 -3.13 8.30
C LEU A 171 23.04 -3.39 8.79
N ASP A 172 23.93 -2.40 8.63
CA ASP A 172 25.21 -2.29 9.31
C ASP A 172 25.05 -1.92 10.78
N ILE A 173 24.19 -2.61 11.49
CA ILE A 173 24.16 -2.52 12.95
C ILE A 173 25.39 -3.27 13.45
N SER A 174 26.41 -2.46 13.71
CA SER A 174 27.58 -2.78 14.49
C SER A 174 27.24 -3.69 15.67
N ASN A 175 27.71 -4.91 15.64
CA ASN A 175 28.04 -5.83 16.72
C ASN A 175 27.66 -7.30 16.51
N THR A 176 27.36 -7.76 15.29
CA THR A 176 27.41 -9.19 14.99
C THR A 176 28.50 -9.47 13.96
N LYS A 177 29.40 -10.40 14.31
CA LYS A 177 30.47 -10.88 13.45
C LYS A 177 30.03 -11.00 12.00
N GLU A 178 30.79 -10.34 11.13
CA GLU A 178 30.77 -10.33 9.67
C GLU A 178 29.98 -11.46 9.00
N LEU A 179 28.68 -11.25 8.77
CA LEU A 179 27.95 -12.06 7.80
C LEU A 179 28.11 -11.38 6.43
N PRO A 180 28.43 -12.12 5.38
CA PRO A 180 28.63 -11.54 4.05
C PRO A 180 27.35 -10.86 3.58
N LYS A 181 27.42 -9.55 3.28
CA LYS A 181 26.34 -8.73 2.72
C LYS A 181 26.04 -9.18 1.29
N LYS A 182 25.31 -10.29 1.12
CA LYS A 182 24.80 -10.67 -0.20
C LYS A 182 23.41 -10.07 -0.36
N ASN A 183 23.29 -9.10 -1.26
CA ASN A 183 22.01 -8.53 -1.66
C ASN A 183 21.58 -9.17 -2.98
N TYR A 184 20.52 -9.96 -2.94
CA TYR A 184 19.98 -10.62 -4.13
C TYR A 184 18.76 -9.87 -4.64
N PRO A 185 18.68 -9.52 -5.95
CA PRO A 185 17.44 -9.05 -6.54
C PRO A 185 16.34 -10.09 -6.37
N THR A 186 15.14 -9.63 -6.03
CA THR A 186 13.98 -10.50 -5.86
C THR A 186 13.13 -10.54 -7.12
N PHE A 187 12.59 -11.69 -7.46
CA PHE A 187 11.91 -11.94 -8.73
C PHE A 187 10.48 -12.47 -8.55
N LEU A 188 9.59 -12.02 -9.46
CA LEU A 188 8.35 -12.69 -9.85
C LEU A 188 8.39 -12.92 -11.36
N TYR A 189 8.02 -14.10 -11.84
CA TYR A 189 8.06 -14.45 -13.27
C TYR A 189 9.37 -14.08 -13.98
N LYS A 190 10.52 -14.21 -13.29
CA LYS A 190 11.87 -13.85 -13.73
C LYS A 190 12.09 -12.33 -13.93
N ARG A 191 11.19 -11.49 -13.43
CA ARG A 191 11.23 -10.02 -13.48
C ARG A 191 11.39 -9.45 -12.07
N ILE A 192 12.25 -8.43 -11.93
CA ILE A 192 12.50 -7.74 -10.66
C ILE A 192 11.39 -6.73 -10.40
N ASP A 193 10.99 -5.98 -11.43
CA ASP A 193 9.95 -4.96 -11.38
C ASP A 193 8.62 -5.51 -10.87
N LEU A 194 8.21 -6.70 -11.31
CA LEU A 194 6.97 -7.31 -10.82
C LEU A 194 7.00 -7.60 -9.31
N ALA A 195 8.14 -8.02 -8.78
CA ALA A 195 8.30 -8.20 -7.34
C ALA A 195 8.23 -6.85 -6.60
N GLN A 196 8.82 -5.81 -7.20
CA GLN A 196 8.81 -4.44 -6.66
C GLN A 196 7.39 -3.86 -6.64
N HIS A 197 6.65 -3.96 -7.76
CA HIS A 197 5.26 -3.50 -7.88
C HIS A 197 4.34 -4.23 -6.89
N PHE A 198 4.38 -5.56 -6.87
CA PHE A 198 3.54 -6.36 -5.97
C PHE A 198 3.72 -5.98 -4.51
N ILE A 199 4.96 -5.96 -4.02
CA ILE A 199 5.19 -5.73 -2.59
C ILE A 199 5.01 -4.25 -2.19
N ALA A 200 5.32 -3.30 -3.10
CA ALA A 200 5.07 -1.88 -2.86
C ALA A 200 3.57 -1.59 -2.72
N SER A 201 2.75 -2.12 -3.64
CA SER A 201 1.30 -1.97 -3.61
C SER A 201 0.68 -2.64 -2.38
N ALA A 202 1.19 -3.81 -1.98
CA ALA A 202 0.79 -4.47 -0.72
C ALA A 202 1.15 -3.61 0.51
N ALA A 203 2.34 -3.01 0.54
CA ALA A 203 2.78 -2.16 1.64
C ALA A 203 1.95 -0.88 1.76
N ILE A 204 1.67 -0.19 0.65
CA ILE A 204 0.80 0.99 0.63
C ILE A 204 -0.59 0.63 1.14
N THR A 205 -1.18 -0.46 0.62
CA THR A 205 -2.52 -0.90 0.98
C THR A 205 -2.64 -1.28 2.44
N SER A 206 -1.68 -2.04 2.96
CA SER A 206 -1.67 -2.46 4.37
C SER A 206 -1.50 -1.31 5.35
N SER A 207 -0.90 -0.19 4.90
CA SER A 207 -0.59 0.97 5.75
C SER A 207 -1.66 2.05 5.72
N ILE A 208 -2.31 2.28 4.57
CA ILE A 208 -3.21 3.43 4.37
C ILE A 208 -4.63 2.99 3.97
N ASN A 209 -4.82 2.56 2.72
CA ASN A 209 -6.09 2.12 2.15
C ASN A 209 -5.87 1.58 0.74
N GLY A 210 -6.53 0.47 0.38
CA GLY A 210 -6.42 -0.16 -0.94
C GLY A 210 -6.87 0.72 -2.11
N GLN A 211 -7.82 1.64 -1.92
CA GLN A 211 -8.24 2.56 -2.98
C GLN A 211 -7.15 3.56 -3.38
N ILE A 212 -6.36 4.02 -2.42
CA ILE A 212 -5.20 4.91 -2.68
C ILE A 212 -4.11 4.13 -3.42
N ALA A 213 -3.84 2.88 -3.03
CA ALA A 213 -2.84 2.05 -3.70
C ALA A 213 -3.20 1.80 -5.19
N LYS A 214 -4.48 1.49 -5.49
CA LYS A 214 -4.99 1.32 -6.86
C LYS A 214 -4.79 2.57 -7.69
N ALA A 215 -5.14 3.73 -7.13
CA ALA A 215 -5.02 5.01 -7.80
C ALA A 215 -3.55 5.37 -8.11
N VAL A 216 -2.63 5.09 -7.18
CA VAL A 216 -1.19 5.33 -7.37
C VAL A 216 -0.61 4.44 -8.46
N GLY A 217 -0.98 3.15 -8.51
CA GLY A 217 -0.52 2.23 -9.54
C GLY A 217 -0.99 2.65 -10.94
N GLU A 218 -2.28 2.97 -11.09
CA GLU A 218 -2.85 3.41 -12.37
C GLU A 218 -2.25 4.73 -12.88
N GLU A 219 -2.06 5.71 -11.99
CA GLU A 219 -1.44 7.00 -12.32
C GLU A 219 0.03 6.82 -12.76
N LYS A 220 0.77 5.93 -12.11
CA LYS A 220 2.15 5.63 -12.49
C LYS A 220 2.21 5.12 -13.93
N GLU A 221 1.39 4.14 -14.30
CA GLU A 221 1.39 3.57 -15.65
C GLU A 221 1.00 4.60 -16.71
N LEU A 222 0.06 5.51 -16.41
CA LEU A 222 -0.28 6.62 -17.31
C LEU A 222 0.87 7.63 -17.47
N ASN A 223 1.63 7.89 -16.42
CA ASN A 223 2.80 8.76 -16.48
C ASN A 223 3.95 8.10 -17.26
N ASP A 224 4.15 6.81 -17.12
CA ASP A 224 5.16 6.04 -17.86
C ASP A 224 4.84 6.02 -19.37
N ALA A 225 3.57 6.00 -19.77
CA ALA A 225 3.15 6.17 -21.17
C ALA A 225 3.48 7.56 -21.75
N ASN A 226 3.58 8.61 -20.91
CA ASN A 226 3.87 10.00 -21.34
C ASN A 226 5.36 10.33 -21.49
N GLY A 227 6.26 9.35 -21.52
CA GLY A 227 7.69 9.57 -21.71
C GLY A 227 8.59 8.78 -20.78
N GLY A 228 8.02 7.77 -20.08
CA GLY A 228 8.72 6.80 -19.25
C GLY A 228 8.96 5.47 -19.98
N SER A 229 8.79 4.36 -19.27
CA SER A 229 8.94 2.98 -19.76
C SER A 229 7.80 2.51 -20.68
N GLY A 230 6.75 3.29 -20.85
CA GLY A 230 5.51 2.93 -21.52
C GLY A 230 4.48 2.36 -20.54
N PHE A 231 3.19 2.40 -20.91
CA PHE A 231 2.11 1.80 -20.12
C PHE A 231 2.22 0.27 -20.13
N SER A 232 2.12 -0.35 -18.96
CA SER A 232 2.28 -1.79 -18.78
C SER A 232 1.09 -2.38 -18.01
N PHE A 233 0.28 -3.21 -18.65
CA PHE A 233 -0.74 -3.99 -17.95
C PHE A 233 -0.13 -5.14 -17.13
N ILE A 234 1.09 -5.54 -17.44
CA ILE A 234 1.85 -6.53 -16.66
C ILE A 234 2.17 -5.96 -15.27
N ASP A 235 2.67 -4.71 -15.21
CA ASP A 235 3.00 -4.03 -13.97
C ASP A 235 1.73 -3.68 -13.18
N LEU A 236 0.68 -3.21 -13.90
CA LEU A 236 -0.62 -2.95 -13.31
C LEU A 236 -1.25 -4.22 -12.68
N ALA A 237 -1.05 -5.39 -13.31
CA ALA A 237 -1.51 -6.66 -12.73
C ALA A 237 -0.76 -7.00 -11.44
N ALA A 238 0.54 -6.71 -11.35
CA ALA A 238 1.32 -6.88 -10.14
C ALA A 238 0.87 -5.90 -9.04
N ASP A 239 0.62 -4.64 -9.38
CA ASP A 239 0.07 -3.64 -8.46
C ASP A 239 -1.30 -4.04 -7.92
N LYS A 240 -2.21 -4.49 -8.79
CA LYS A 240 -3.55 -4.95 -8.39
C LYS A 240 -3.49 -6.21 -7.50
N ALA A 241 -2.63 -7.17 -7.83
CA ALA A 241 -2.45 -8.37 -7.02
C ALA A 241 -1.86 -8.03 -5.65
N GLY A 242 -0.85 -7.16 -5.59
CA GLY A 242 -0.26 -6.67 -4.35
C GLY A 242 -1.27 -5.90 -3.49
N THR A 243 -2.08 -5.04 -4.12
CA THR A 243 -3.18 -4.32 -3.44
C THR A 243 -4.17 -5.31 -2.81
N HIS A 244 -4.65 -6.29 -3.58
CA HIS A 244 -5.60 -7.30 -3.10
C HIS A 244 -5.01 -8.14 -1.96
N PHE A 245 -3.73 -8.52 -2.08
CA PHE A 245 -3.00 -9.19 -1.01
C PHE A 245 -2.95 -8.36 0.28
N GLY A 246 -2.58 -7.09 0.19
CA GLY A 246 -2.54 -6.17 1.33
C GLY A 246 -3.90 -5.96 1.98
N GLU A 247 -4.96 -5.82 1.17
CA GLU A 247 -6.35 -5.71 1.64
C GLU A 247 -6.74 -6.93 2.48
N ILE A 248 -6.59 -8.14 1.95
CA ILE A 248 -6.95 -9.36 2.67
C ILE A 248 -6.09 -9.54 3.92
N ALA A 249 -4.78 -9.32 3.80
CA ALA A 249 -3.84 -9.49 4.91
C ALA A 249 -4.16 -8.60 6.13
N THR A 250 -4.93 -7.52 5.93
CA THR A 250 -5.21 -6.53 6.98
C THR A 250 -6.68 -6.21 7.20
N SER A 251 -7.61 -6.91 6.51
CA SER A 251 -9.06 -6.62 6.55
C SER A 251 -9.73 -6.99 7.88
N SER A 252 -9.36 -8.11 8.49
CA SER A 252 -9.83 -8.55 9.79
C SER A 252 -8.82 -9.49 10.47
N PRO A 253 -8.87 -9.67 11.79
CA PRO A 253 -8.01 -10.63 12.50
C PRO A 253 -8.10 -12.04 11.93
N GLU A 254 -9.31 -12.49 11.60
CA GLU A 254 -9.58 -13.81 11.05
C GLU A 254 -8.94 -13.98 9.66
N ASN A 255 -9.14 -12.99 8.77
CA ASN A 255 -8.53 -13.00 7.44
C ASN A 255 -7.01 -12.89 7.53
N ALA A 256 -6.50 -12.07 8.44
CA ALA A 256 -5.06 -11.98 8.70
C ALA A 256 -4.47 -13.34 9.11
N ARG A 257 -5.14 -14.10 9.96
CA ARG A 257 -4.71 -15.46 10.34
C ARG A 257 -4.82 -16.46 9.20
N LYS A 258 -5.88 -16.37 8.39
CA LYS A 258 -6.05 -17.24 7.21
C LYS A 258 -4.92 -17.00 6.21
N ILE A 259 -4.60 -15.74 5.90
CA ILE A 259 -3.52 -15.42 4.97
C ILE A 259 -2.15 -15.86 5.50
N GLN A 260 -1.89 -15.74 6.81
CA GLN A 260 -0.67 -16.26 7.42
C GLN A 260 -0.53 -17.76 7.18
N LYS A 261 -1.62 -18.52 7.41
CA LYS A 261 -1.62 -19.95 7.17
C LYS A 261 -1.43 -20.27 5.69
N ALA A 262 -2.21 -19.65 4.80
CA ALA A 262 -2.09 -19.88 3.36
C ALA A 262 -0.67 -19.60 2.85
N MET A 263 -0.11 -18.44 3.23
CA MET A 263 1.24 -18.03 2.82
C MET A 263 2.37 -18.88 3.42
N SER A 264 2.15 -19.50 4.58
CA SER A 264 3.11 -20.44 5.17
C SER A 264 3.14 -21.80 4.42
N GLU A 265 2.12 -22.09 3.62
CA GLU A 265 1.94 -23.37 2.90
C GLU A 265 2.16 -23.23 1.37
N ILE A 266 2.47 -22.01 0.84
CA ILE A 266 2.68 -21.82 -0.60
C ILE A 266 3.82 -22.67 -1.14
N ASN A 267 3.72 -23.06 -2.41
CA ASN A 267 4.79 -23.76 -3.12
C ASN A 267 5.70 -22.78 -3.86
N ASP A 268 5.10 -21.85 -4.58
CA ASP A 268 5.82 -20.78 -5.27
C ASP A 268 4.96 -19.50 -5.42
N TYR A 269 5.42 -18.53 -6.21
CA TYR A 269 4.72 -17.24 -6.40
C TYR A 269 3.40 -17.36 -7.17
N THR A 270 3.15 -18.46 -7.91
CA THR A 270 1.88 -18.65 -8.63
C THR A 270 0.70 -18.87 -7.67
N ASP A 271 0.98 -19.20 -6.42
CA ASP A 271 -0.04 -19.35 -5.39
C ASP A 271 -0.65 -18.00 -4.96
N PHE A 272 0.06 -16.87 -5.17
CA PHE A 272 -0.40 -15.53 -4.76
C PHE A 272 -0.36 -14.47 -5.88
N MET A 273 0.31 -14.72 -6.99
CA MET A 273 0.38 -13.82 -8.14
C MET A 273 0.01 -14.58 -9.41
N PRO A 274 -1.09 -14.19 -10.12
CA PRO A 274 -1.44 -14.81 -11.40
C PRO A 274 -0.39 -14.49 -12.46
N ASP A 275 -0.31 -15.32 -13.50
CA ASP A 275 0.61 -15.08 -14.62
C ASP A 275 0.18 -13.86 -15.45
N PRO A 276 0.99 -12.78 -15.50
CA PRO A 276 0.65 -11.57 -16.24
C PRO A 276 1.30 -11.50 -17.63
N ARG A 277 2.13 -12.50 -18.05
CA ARG A 277 3.07 -12.39 -19.16
C ARG A 277 2.43 -12.29 -20.53
N ASP A 278 1.16 -12.58 -20.67
CA ASP A 278 0.36 -12.42 -21.90
C ASP A 278 -0.32 -11.05 -22.01
N LEU A 279 -0.19 -10.20 -20.98
CA LEU A 279 -0.78 -8.87 -20.99
C LEU A 279 0.08 -7.88 -21.82
N PRO A 280 -0.54 -6.86 -22.42
CA PRO A 280 0.17 -5.80 -23.14
C PRO A 280 1.10 -4.99 -22.22
N GLU A 281 2.30 -4.63 -22.73
CA GLU A 281 3.28 -3.81 -22.03
C GLU A 281 4.03 -2.87 -22.99
N HIS A 282 4.77 -1.91 -22.41
CA HIS A 282 5.62 -0.94 -23.13
C HIS A 282 4.87 -0.06 -24.13
N MET A 283 3.58 0.16 -23.94
CA MET A 283 2.78 1.00 -24.83
C MET A 283 3.07 2.48 -24.61
N ASP A 284 3.48 3.19 -25.65
CA ASP A 284 3.52 4.64 -25.59
C ASP A 284 2.09 5.24 -25.59
N LYS A 285 2.03 6.57 -25.42
CA LYS A 285 0.74 7.27 -25.35
C LYS A 285 -0.09 7.09 -26.63
N THR A 286 0.54 7.03 -27.80
CA THR A 286 -0.14 6.88 -29.09
C THR A 286 -0.78 5.50 -29.15
N GLU A 287 0.00 4.45 -28.89
CA GLU A 287 -0.46 3.06 -28.89
C GLU A 287 -1.54 2.82 -27.83
N PHE A 288 -1.37 3.37 -26.61
CA PHE A 288 -2.39 3.31 -25.58
C PHE A 288 -3.70 3.95 -26.02
N ASN A 289 -3.64 5.16 -26.59
CA ASN A 289 -4.83 5.86 -27.07
C ASN A 289 -5.50 5.16 -28.27
N GLU A 290 -4.73 4.57 -29.18
CA GLU A 290 -5.29 3.79 -30.28
C GLU A 290 -6.04 2.56 -29.81
N ARG A 291 -5.52 1.84 -28.82
CA ARG A 291 -6.10 0.58 -28.32
C ARG A 291 -7.22 0.81 -27.30
N TYR A 292 -7.02 1.76 -26.40
CA TYR A 292 -7.88 1.92 -25.22
C TYR A 292 -8.56 3.28 -25.12
N GLN A 293 -8.12 4.30 -25.90
CA GLN A 293 -8.66 5.68 -25.89
C GLN A 293 -8.48 6.38 -24.53
N SER A 294 -8.93 5.76 -23.44
CA SER A 294 -8.80 6.26 -22.08
C SER A 294 -9.01 5.13 -21.06
N VAL A 295 -8.67 5.39 -19.80
CA VAL A 295 -8.95 4.49 -18.66
C VAL A 295 -10.46 4.29 -18.40
N ASP A 296 -11.32 5.14 -18.96
CA ASP A 296 -12.77 5.04 -18.85
C ASP A 296 -13.42 4.19 -19.95
N SER A 297 -12.66 3.79 -20.96
CA SER A 297 -13.17 3.02 -22.10
C SER A 297 -13.59 1.60 -21.69
N ASN A 298 -14.50 1.03 -22.48
CA ASN A 298 -14.93 -0.35 -22.25
C ASN A 298 -13.80 -1.35 -22.46
N ALA A 299 -12.91 -1.13 -23.44
CA ALA A 299 -11.77 -2.01 -23.72
C ALA A 299 -10.80 -2.05 -22.54
N TYR A 300 -10.49 -0.90 -21.95
CA TYR A 300 -9.63 -0.82 -20.77
C TYR A 300 -10.28 -1.53 -19.56
N LYS A 301 -11.55 -1.21 -19.28
CA LYS A 301 -12.30 -1.81 -18.16
C LYS A 301 -12.44 -3.33 -18.28
N GLU A 302 -12.64 -3.84 -19.48
CA GLU A 302 -12.73 -5.28 -19.71
C GLU A 302 -11.39 -5.99 -19.42
N LEU A 303 -10.26 -5.38 -19.81
CA LEU A 303 -8.96 -5.94 -19.50
C LEU A 303 -8.66 -5.89 -17.99
N LEU A 304 -9.03 -4.80 -17.31
CA LEU A 304 -8.92 -4.74 -15.85
C LEU A 304 -9.77 -5.82 -15.18
N LYS A 305 -10.98 -6.05 -15.66
CA LYS A 305 -11.85 -7.10 -15.15
C LYS A 305 -11.23 -8.49 -15.30
N GLN A 306 -10.63 -8.79 -16.47
CA GLN A 306 -9.90 -10.05 -16.67
C GLN A 306 -8.73 -10.21 -15.71
N ILE A 307 -7.98 -9.14 -15.43
CA ILE A 307 -6.91 -9.14 -14.43
C ILE A 307 -7.49 -9.44 -13.03
N ASP A 308 -8.60 -8.80 -12.64
CA ASP A 308 -9.25 -9.02 -11.34
C ASP A 308 -9.78 -10.45 -11.19
N GLU A 309 -10.34 -11.01 -12.26
CA GLU A 309 -10.79 -12.41 -12.29
C GLU A 309 -9.61 -13.40 -12.12
N ARG A 310 -8.47 -13.15 -12.78
CA ARG A 310 -7.24 -13.95 -12.60
C ARG A 310 -6.73 -13.88 -11.16
N ILE A 311 -6.70 -12.68 -10.57
CA ILE A 311 -6.28 -12.49 -9.18
C ILE A 311 -7.19 -13.28 -8.24
N SER A 312 -8.50 -13.12 -8.38
CA SER A 312 -9.50 -13.82 -7.54
C SER A 312 -9.43 -15.35 -7.69
N ALA A 313 -9.03 -15.85 -8.87
CA ALA A 313 -8.85 -17.28 -9.13
C ALA A 313 -7.53 -17.84 -8.60
N THR A 314 -6.62 -17.00 -8.10
CA THR A 314 -5.32 -17.42 -7.56
C THR A 314 -5.51 -18.22 -6.25
N PRO A 315 -4.75 -19.29 -6.01
CA PRO A 315 -5.03 -20.24 -4.94
C PRO A 315 -5.27 -19.64 -3.56
N ILE A 316 -4.43 -18.71 -3.10
CA ILE A 316 -4.58 -18.15 -1.75
C ILE A 316 -5.82 -17.29 -1.58
N TYR A 317 -6.45 -16.79 -2.66
CA TYR A 317 -7.60 -15.89 -2.60
C TYR A 317 -8.95 -16.58 -2.73
N ARG A 318 -9.00 -17.87 -3.11
CA ARG A 318 -10.26 -18.61 -3.33
C ARG A 318 -11.14 -18.80 -2.10
N THR A 319 -10.62 -18.53 -0.93
CA THR A 319 -11.32 -18.76 0.36
C THR A 319 -11.77 -17.47 1.06
N TYR A 320 -11.70 -16.33 0.33
CA TYR A 320 -12.06 -14.99 0.86
C TYR A 320 -13.26 -14.39 0.15
#